data_2114e7dfab4ec2f2106531afbeedbcc0
#
_entry.id   2114e7dfab4ec2f2106531afbeedbcc0
#
_cell.length_a   1.000
_cell.length_b   1.000
_cell.length_c   1.000
_cell.angle_alpha   90.00
_cell.angle_beta   90.00
_cell.angle_gamma   90.00
#
_symmetry.space_group_name_H-M   'P 1'
#
loop_
_entity.id
_entity.type
_entity.pdbx_description
1 polymer ?
#
loop_
_entity_poly.entity_id
_entity_poly.type
_entity_poly.pdbx_seq_one_letter_code
_entity_poly.pdbx_strand_id
1 'polypeptide(L)'
;MVFVTAADGTRLHYISEGEGVPLVLVGGKTSTIEGAWWRQVPVLSRQFRVIAFDNRGAGQSNKPDVPYTTRLMAEDALAVLAATGETSAHWFGLSLGGMILQELALAHPEAVRSLILGATHCGPPATLTPLSAFDAQRVSASPHKRLANLYSVDFLLAKADWVAEDATHFGKMPLHAIHRQDQAVRHHDTCPRLGAIRPPVLILHGRQDRMVPIDRAEQLHAGIAGSDLVVLDGAGHQLQSERAEEVNRLVTEFVTRVEAGR
;
A
#
# COMPACT_ATOMS: atom_id res chain seq x y z
N MET A 1 5.82 -21.61 1.38
CA MET A 1 6.33 -20.27 1.04
C MET A 1 6.62 -20.25 -0.44
N VAL A 2 6.05 -19.28 -1.14
CA VAL A 2 6.19 -19.16 -2.59
C VAL A 2 7.02 -17.91 -2.89
N PHE A 3 7.93 -18.03 -3.86
CA PHE A 3 8.81 -16.93 -4.27
C PHE A 3 8.82 -16.79 -5.79
N VAL A 4 8.97 -15.56 -6.25
CA VAL A 4 9.32 -15.22 -7.63
C VAL A 4 10.66 -14.48 -7.64
N THR A 5 11.37 -14.56 -8.75
CA THR A 5 12.62 -13.82 -8.96
C THR A 5 12.36 -12.69 -9.94
N ALA A 6 12.54 -11.44 -9.51
CA ALA A 6 12.45 -10.27 -10.36
C ALA A 6 13.62 -10.22 -11.36
N ALA A 7 13.55 -9.36 -12.36
CA ALA A 7 14.52 -9.27 -13.45
C ALA A 7 15.97 -8.96 -12.98
N ASP A 8 16.12 -8.28 -11.84
CA ASP A 8 17.42 -7.97 -11.22
C ASP A 8 17.94 -9.08 -10.28
N GLY A 9 17.26 -10.23 -10.21
CA GLY A 9 17.62 -11.34 -9.33
C GLY A 9 17.06 -11.25 -7.92
N THR A 10 16.30 -10.21 -7.57
CA THR A 10 15.65 -10.06 -6.26
C THR A 10 14.54 -11.10 -6.12
N ARG A 11 14.62 -11.94 -5.06
CA ARG A 11 13.56 -12.88 -4.74
C ARG A 11 12.49 -12.20 -3.90
N LEU A 12 11.24 -12.32 -4.32
CA LEU A 12 10.07 -11.74 -3.69
C LEU A 12 9.17 -12.86 -3.16
N HIS A 13 8.85 -12.79 -1.87
CA HIS A 13 7.91 -13.67 -1.22
C HIS A 13 6.48 -13.20 -1.49
N TYR A 14 5.60 -14.14 -1.85
CA TYR A 14 4.17 -13.84 -2.05
C TYR A 14 3.28 -14.99 -1.58
N ILE A 15 2.00 -14.67 -1.39
CA ILE A 15 0.90 -15.60 -1.16
C ILE A 15 -0.15 -15.41 -2.23
N SER A 16 -0.94 -16.46 -2.49
CA SER A 16 -2.14 -16.40 -3.31
C SER A 16 -3.22 -17.23 -2.61
N GLU A 17 -4.31 -16.59 -2.20
CA GLU A 17 -5.40 -17.18 -1.43
C GLU A 17 -6.75 -16.88 -2.07
N GLY A 18 -7.69 -17.84 -2.01
CA GLY A 18 -8.99 -17.74 -2.66
C GLY A 18 -8.94 -18.02 -4.16
N GLU A 19 -10.08 -17.82 -4.81
CA GLU A 19 -10.29 -18.07 -6.23
C GLU A 19 -11.06 -16.90 -6.87
N GLY A 20 -11.14 -16.87 -8.21
CA GLY A 20 -11.89 -15.86 -8.95
C GLY A 20 -11.02 -14.70 -9.45
N VAL A 21 -11.60 -13.51 -9.46
CA VAL A 21 -10.95 -12.30 -10.00
C VAL A 21 -9.71 -11.93 -9.20
N PRO A 22 -8.54 -11.68 -9.83
CA PRO A 22 -7.31 -11.38 -9.12
C PRO A 22 -7.34 -9.98 -8.50
N LEU A 23 -7.04 -9.92 -7.20
CA LEU A 23 -6.86 -8.70 -6.42
C LEU A 23 -5.48 -8.73 -5.76
N VAL A 24 -4.59 -7.84 -6.18
CA VAL A 24 -3.23 -7.74 -5.65
C VAL A 24 -3.16 -6.67 -4.57
N LEU A 25 -2.57 -7.02 -3.42
CA LEU A 25 -2.39 -6.14 -2.26
C LEU A 25 -0.91 -5.75 -2.13
N VAL A 26 -0.63 -4.43 -2.14
CA VAL A 26 0.73 -3.87 -2.08
C VAL A 26 0.91 -3.07 -0.80
N GLY A 27 1.73 -3.56 0.11
CA GLY A 27 1.95 -2.97 1.43
C GLY A 27 2.71 -1.64 1.40
N GLY A 28 2.58 -0.90 2.49
CA GLY A 28 3.31 0.36 2.72
C GLY A 28 4.79 0.16 3.06
N LYS A 29 5.46 1.29 3.36
CA LYS A 29 6.87 1.27 3.81
C LYS A 29 7.01 0.42 5.07
N THR A 30 7.97 -0.49 5.08
CA THR A 30 8.26 -1.43 6.18
C THR A 30 7.16 -2.44 6.52
N SER A 31 6.10 -2.51 5.73
CA SER A 31 5.05 -3.51 5.93
C SER A 31 5.43 -4.86 5.34
N THR A 32 5.03 -5.91 6.05
CA THR A 32 4.99 -7.28 5.54
C THR A 32 3.58 -7.63 5.10
N ILE A 33 3.39 -8.77 4.44
CA ILE A 33 2.05 -9.30 4.12
C ILE A 33 1.19 -9.33 5.39
N GLU A 34 1.69 -9.97 6.45
CA GLU A 34 0.98 -10.07 7.72
C GLU A 34 0.75 -8.70 8.36
N GLY A 35 1.79 -7.82 8.37
CA GLY A 35 1.70 -6.51 9.01
C GLY A 35 0.76 -5.52 8.34
N ALA A 36 0.48 -5.68 7.05
CA ALA A 36 -0.43 -4.81 6.32
C ALA A 36 -1.82 -5.41 6.12
N TRP A 37 -1.92 -6.74 5.89
CA TRP A 37 -3.06 -7.34 5.23
C TRP A 37 -3.74 -8.50 6.00
N TRP A 38 -3.31 -8.80 7.23
CA TRP A 38 -3.83 -9.92 8.01
C TRP A 38 -5.35 -9.83 8.30
N ARG A 39 -5.92 -8.59 8.25
CA ARG A 39 -7.35 -8.35 8.37
C ARG A 39 -8.09 -8.34 7.02
N GLN A 40 -7.36 -8.15 5.91
CA GLN A 40 -7.92 -8.09 4.56
C GLN A 40 -7.92 -9.46 3.89
N VAL A 41 -6.80 -10.17 3.92
CA VAL A 41 -6.63 -11.45 3.21
C VAL A 41 -7.73 -12.45 3.58
N PRO A 42 -8.05 -12.75 4.87
CA PRO A 42 -9.06 -13.76 5.20
C PRO A 42 -10.50 -13.39 4.79
N VAL A 43 -10.77 -12.10 4.60
CA VAL A 43 -12.10 -11.61 4.23
C VAL A 43 -12.23 -11.53 2.72
N LEU A 44 -11.26 -10.89 2.05
CA LEU A 44 -11.31 -10.66 0.61
C LEU A 44 -11.10 -11.95 -0.19
N SER A 45 -10.32 -12.92 0.32
CA SER A 45 -10.10 -14.22 -0.32
C SER A 45 -11.35 -15.10 -0.42
N ARG A 46 -12.43 -14.73 0.27
CA ARG A 46 -13.75 -15.40 0.13
C ARG A 46 -14.44 -15.09 -1.20
N GLN A 47 -14.04 -14.00 -1.88
CA GLN A 47 -14.68 -13.51 -3.10
C GLN A 47 -13.69 -13.28 -4.26
N PHE A 48 -12.40 -13.12 -3.94
CA PHE A 48 -11.35 -12.80 -4.90
C PHE A 48 -10.19 -13.77 -4.76
N ARG A 49 -9.42 -13.94 -5.82
CA ARG A 49 -8.08 -14.49 -5.72
C ARG A 49 -7.15 -13.40 -5.23
N VAL A 50 -6.92 -13.37 -3.91
CA VAL A 50 -6.05 -12.37 -3.27
C VAL A 50 -4.60 -12.77 -3.41
N ILE A 51 -3.81 -11.88 -3.99
CA ILE A 51 -2.35 -12.01 -4.13
C ILE A 51 -1.73 -10.92 -3.28
N ALA A 52 -0.88 -11.26 -2.32
CA ALA A 52 -0.15 -10.29 -1.52
C ALA A 52 1.32 -10.65 -1.50
N PHE A 53 2.21 -9.65 -1.44
CA PHE A 53 3.64 -9.90 -1.44
C PHE A 53 4.39 -8.95 -0.51
N ASP A 54 5.52 -9.43 -0.02
CA ASP A 54 6.47 -8.60 0.70
C ASP A 54 7.27 -7.78 -0.33
N ASN A 55 7.17 -6.46 -0.26
CA ASN A 55 8.00 -5.58 -1.08
C ASN A 55 9.49 -5.88 -0.88
N ARG A 56 10.34 -5.64 -1.92
CA ARG A 56 11.80 -5.69 -1.72
C ARG A 56 12.20 -4.90 -0.48
N GLY A 57 13.08 -5.46 0.33
CA GLY A 57 13.49 -4.87 1.60
C GLY A 57 12.62 -5.26 2.79
N ALA A 58 11.44 -5.88 2.61
CA ALA A 58 10.51 -6.24 3.67
C ALA A 58 10.35 -7.76 3.84
N GLY A 59 9.80 -8.16 4.97
CA GLY A 59 9.34 -9.51 5.26
C GLY A 59 10.33 -10.61 4.88
N GLN A 60 9.87 -11.56 4.08
CA GLN A 60 10.67 -12.69 3.60
C GLN A 60 11.34 -12.41 2.23
N SER A 61 11.00 -11.29 1.57
CA SER A 61 11.67 -10.86 0.34
C SER A 61 13.13 -10.50 0.57
N ASN A 62 13.96 -10.59 -0.48
CA ASN A 62 15.34 -10.14 -0.43
C ASN A 62 15.44 -8.66 -0.09
N LYS A 63 16.56 -8.30 0.51
CA LYS A 63 16.86 -6.94 1.01
C LYS A 63 18.17 -6.43 0.43
N PRO A 64 18.29 -6.32 -0.93
CA PRO A 64 19.52 -5.86 -1.55
C PRO A 64 19.83 -4.42 -1.11
N ASP A 65 21.11 -4.12 -0.86
CA ASP A 65 21.55 -2.77 -0.50
C ASP A 65 21.89 -1.96 -1.77
N VAL A 66 20.87 -1.73 -2.59
CA VAL A 66 20.92 -0.93 -3.82
C VAL A 66 19.84 0.16 -3.77
N PRO A 67 19.90 1.21 -4.58
CA PRO A 67 18.82 2.20 -4.65
C PRO A 67 17.48 1.58 -5.04
N TYR A 68 16.41 1.90 -4.29
CA TYR A 68 15.04 1.55 -4.65
C TYR A 68 14.33 2.77 -5.23
N THR A 69 13.47 2.52 -6.21
CA THR A 69 12.52 3.50 -6.74
C THR A 69 11.13 2.90 -6.78
N THR A 70 10.09 3.71 -6.72
CA THR A 70 8.69 3.23 -6.85
C THR A 70 8.45 2.59 -8.22
N ARG A 71 9.14 3.05 -9.27
CA ARG A 71 9.12 2.42 -10.59
C ARG A 71 9.74 1.01 -10.58
N LEU A 72 10.93 0.84 -9.98
CA LEU A 72 11.54 -0.49 -9.83
C LEU A 72 10.63 -1.43 -9.03
N MET A 73 9.98 -0.92 -8.00
CA MET A 73 9.04 -1.72 -7.19
C MET A 73 7.73 -2.03 -7.94
N ALA A 74 7.36 -1.25 -8.94
CA ALA A 74 6.25 -1.57 -9.84
C ALA A 74 6.59 -2.76 -10.76
N GLU A 75 7.82 -2.86 -11.24
CA GLU A 75 8.29 -4.05 -11.98
C GLU A 75 8.32 -5.31 -11.10
N ASP A 76 8.62 -5.17 -9.80
CA ASP A 76 8.48 -6.26 -8.83
C ASP A 76 7.04 -6.75 -8.73
N ALA A 77 6.09 -5.82 -8.63
CA ALA A 77 4.67 -6.15 -8.54
C ALA A 77 4.19 -6.89 -9.81
N LEU A 78 4.66 -6.49 -10.99
CA LEU A 78 4.39 -7.22 -12.24
C LEU A 78 4.99 -8.63 -12.25
N ALA A 79 6.22 -8.79 -11.76
CA ALA A 79 6.84 -10.11 -11.65
C ALA A 79 6.03 -11.05 -10.75
N VAL A 80 5.49 -10.52 -9.64
CA VAL A 80 4.58 -11.28 -8.77
C VAL A 80 3.29 -11.65 -9.50
N LEU A 81 2.65 -10.71 -10.18
CA LEU A 81 1.43 -10.98 -10.95
C LEU A 81 1.67 -12.08 -11.99
N ALA A 82 2.72 -11.95 -12.80
CA ALA A 82 3.07 -12.93 -13.83
C ALA A 82 3.34 -14.33 -13.25
N ALA A 83 3.95 -14.43 -12.06
CA ALA A 83 4.21 -15.71 -11.39
C ALA A 83 2.94 -16.42 -10.94
N THR A 84 1.82 -15.71 -10.82
CA THR A 84 0.51 -16.31 -10.52
C THR A 84 -0.27 -16.74 -11.77
N GLY A 85 0.30 -16.52 -12.97
CA GLY A 85 -0.34 -16.82 -14.24
C GLY A 85 -1.32 -15.75 -14.73
N GLU A 86 -1.39 -14.61 -14.02
CA GLU A 86 -2.27 -13.51 -14.35
C GLU A 86 -1.57 -12.47 -15.23
N THR A 87 -2.31 -11.81 -16.10
CA THR A 87 -1.82 -10.73 -16.96
C THR A 87 -2.37 -9.37 -16.57
N SER A 88 -3.48 -9.33 -15.81
CA SER A 88 -4.09 -8.10 -15.30
C SER A 88 -4.85 -8.39 -14.01
N ALA A 89 -4.90 -7.41 -13.10
CA ALA A 89 -5.57 -7.54 -11.81
C ALA A 89 -6.20 -6.21 -11.35
N HIS A 90 -7.05 -6.28 -10.32
CA HIS A 90 -7.33 -5.15 -9.46
C HIS A 90 -6.18 -5.00 -8.47
N TRP A 91 -5.86 -3.77 -8.08
CA TRP A 91 -4.73 -3.49 -7.26
C TRP A 91 -5.11 -2.59 -6.08
N PHE A 92 -4.74 -2.99 -4.88
CA PHE A 92 -4.90 -2.17 -3.68
C PHE A 92 -3.53 -1.89 -3.06
N GLY A 93 -3.12 -0.63 -3.05
CA GLY A 93 -1.85 -0.16 -2.49
C GLY A 93 -2.04 0.78 -1.32
N LEU A 94 -1.34 0.51 -0.21
CA LEU A 94 -1.34 1.37 0.97
C LEU A 94 -0.05 2.19 1.02
N SER A 95 -0.14 3.52 1.20
CA SER A 95 1.03 4.40 1.40
C SER A 95 2.06 4.24 0.28
N LEU A 96 3.28 3.76 0.55
CA LEU A 96 4.27 3.39 -0.48
C LEU A 96 3.68 2.44 -1.53
N GLY A 97 2.83 1.50 -1.14
CA GLY A 97 2.13 0.62 -2.09
C GLY A 97 1.30 1.41 -3.10
N GLY A 98 0.60 2.45 -2.67
CA GLY A 98 -0.15 3.32 -3.57
C GLY A 98 0.75 4.13 -4.52
N MET A 99 1.95 4.52 -4.09
CA MET A 99 2.95 5.16 -4.96
C MET A 99 3.47 4.19 -6.03
N ILE A 100 3.75 2.95 -5.64
CA ILE A 100 4.15 1.86 -6.55
C ILE A 100 3.06 1.65 -7.62
N LEU A 101 1.80 1.61 -7.22
CA LEU A 101 0.68 1.39 -8.12
C LEU A 101 0.42 2.55 -9.07
N GLN A 102 0.73 3.78 -8.69
CA GLN A 102 0.71 4.92 -9.63
C GLN A 102 1.73 4.73 -10.75
N GLU A 103 2.97 4.33 -10.42
CA GLU A 103 3.99 4.02 -11.43
C GLU A 103 3.60 2.80 -12.29
N LEU A 104 3.01 1.78 -11.68
CA LEU A 104 2.48 0.62 -12.40
C LEU A 104 1.44 1.04 -13.44
N ALA A 105 0.43 1.80 -13.05
CA ALA A 105 -0.63 2.23 -13.96
C ALA A 105 -0.16 3.15 -15.07
N LEU A 106 0.91 3.93 -14.83
CA LEU A 106 1.52 4.81 -15.81
C LEU A 106 2.39 4.05 -16.82
N ALA A 107 3.06 2.99 -16.38
CA ALA A 107 3.99 2.23 -17.21
C ALA A 107 3.33 1.01 -17.89
N HIS A 108 2.37 0.39 -17.22
CA HIS A 108 1.75 -0.88 -17.61
C HIS A 108 0.23 -0.85 -17.40
N PRO A 109 -0.49 0.08 -18.07
CA PRO A 109 -1.95 0.21 -17.90
C PRO A 109 -2.71 -1.07 -18.26
N GLU A 110 -2.17 -1.90 -19.14
CA GLU A 110 -2.74 -3.21 -19.55
C GLU A 110 -2.79 -4.22 -18.38
N ALA A 111 -1.90 -4.09 -17.40
CA ALA A 111 -1.88 -4.95 -16.22
C ALA A 111 -2.87 -4.50 -15.13
N VAL A 112 -3.55 -3.37 -15.33
CA VAL A 112 -4.38 -2.74 -14.30
C VAL A 112 -5.85 -2.73 -14.72
N ARG A 113 -6.67 -3.54 -14.05
CA ARG A 113 -8.15 -3.50 -14.18
C ARG A 113 -8.74 -2.32 -13.42
N SER A 114 -8.27 -2.07 -12.22
CA SER A 114 -8.57 -0.88 -11.42
C SER A 114 -7.53 -0.68 -10.32
N LEU A 115 -7.50 0.52 -9.75
CA LEU A 115 -6.63 0.89 -8.63
C LEU A 115 -7.43 1.27 -7.40
N ILE A 116 -6.96 0.85 -6.23
CA ILE A 116 -7.39 1.35 -4.93
C ILE A 116 -6.16 1.95 -4.26
N LEU A 117 -6.16 3.26 -4.04
CA LEU A 117 -5.05 4.04 -3.51
C LEU A 117 -5.36 4.46 -2.07
N GLY A 118 -4.78 3.75 -1.09
CA GLY A 118 -5.02 3.98 0.34
C GLY A 118 -3.92 4.81 1.01
N ALA A 119 -4.26 5.87 1.75
CA ALA A 119 -3.35 6.67 2.57
C ALA A 119 -2.04 7.05 1.86
N THR A 120 -2.11 7.50 0.61
CA THR A 120 -0.96 7.74 -0.26
C THR A 120 -0.97 9.13 -0.89
N HIS A 121 0.09 9.45 -1.65
CA HIS A 121 0.25 10.73 -2.35
C HIS A 121 0.97 10.54 -3.69
N CYS A 122 0.99 11.57 -4.54
CA CYS A 122 1.63 11.54 -5.85
C CYS A 122 3.06 12.07 -5.87
N GLY A 123 3.54 12.68 -4.79
CA GLY A 123 4.88 13.27 -4.78
C GLY A 123 5.24 13.92 -3.45
N PRO A 124 6.49 14.40 -3.33
CA PRO A 124 6.91 15.06 -2.10
C PRO A 124 6.05 16.32 -1.91
N PRO A 125 5.50 16.52 -0.72
CA PRO A 125 4.84 17.78 -0.40
C PRO A 125 5.88 18.89 -0.31
N ALA A 126 5.52 20.06 -0.81
CA ALA A 126 6.32 21.27 -0.63
C ALA A 126 6.55 21.63 0.86
N THR A 127 5.83 20.99 1.78
CA THR A 127 5.75 21.34 3.20
C THR A 127 5.90 20.18 4.18
N LEU A 128 6.27 18.96 3.74
CA LEU A 128 6.48 17.88 4.72
C LEU A 128 7.66 18.22 5.62
N THR A 129 7.41 18.16 6.93
CA THR A 129 8.45 18.04 7.95
C THR A 129 9.47 17.00 7.50
N PRO A 130 10.78 17.29 7.51
CA PRO A 130 11.77 16.33 7.08
C PRO A 130 11.52 14.99 7.77
N LEU A 131 11.28 13.92 6.98
CA LEU A 131 11.14 12.56 7.47
C LEU A 131 12.28 12.14 8.43
N SER A 132 13.43 12.82 8.36
CA SER A 132 14.58 12.61 9.24
C SER A 132 14.28 12.76 10.73
N ALA A 133 13.44 13.72 11.13
CA ALA A 133 13.03 13.87 12.53
C ALA A 133 12.06 12.76 12.97
N PHE A 134 11.24 12.27 12.03
CA PHE A 134 10.27 11.22 12.24
C PHE A 134 10.93 9.83 12.31
N ASP A 135 11.91 9.58 11.43
CA ASP A 135 12.62 8.31 11.36
C ASP A 135 13.58 8.10 12.55
N ALA A 136 14.24 9.15 13.03
CA ALA A 136 15.07 9.06 14.23
C ALA A 136 14.25 8.66 15.47
N GLN A 137 13.03 9.16 15.60
CA GLN A 137 12.10 8.74 16.68
C GLN A 137 11.58 7.31 16.48
N ARG A 138 11.40 6.86 15.24
CA ARG A 138 10.95 5.48 14.95
C ARG A 138 12.01 4.43 15.25
N VAL A 139 13.29 4.73 15.02
CA VAL A 139 14.40 3.78 15.27
C VAL A 139 14.64 3.59 16.78
N SER A 140 14.44 4.64 17.59
CA SER A 140 14.70 4.61 19.03
C SER A 140 13.47 4.24 19.88
N ALA A 141 12.27 4.25 19.31
CA ALA A 141 11.03 4.06 20.07
C ALA A 141 10.61 2.58 20.18
N SER A 142 9.95 2.24 21.30
CA SER A 142 9.26 0.93 21.42
C SER A 142 8.25 0.71 20.28
N PRO A 143 7.88 -0.54 19.94
CA PRO A 143 6.89 -0.83 18.90
C PRO A 143 5.61 0.00 19.06
N HIS A 144 5.09 0.14 20.27
CA HIS A 144 3.90 0.95 20.56
C HIS A 144 4.07 2.44 20.20
N LYS A 145 5.23 3.04 20.48
CA LYS A 145 5.51 4.43 20.08
C LYS A 145 5.65 4.61 18.57
N ARG A 146 6.14 3.58 17.87
CA ARG A 146 6.21 3.60 16.40
C ARG A 146 4.83 3.62 15.75
N LEU A 147 3.88 2.89 16.36
CA LEU A 147 2.51 2.80 15.86
C LEU A 147 1.67 4.05 16.19
N ALA A 148 2.01 4.78 17.25
CA ALA A 148 1.23 5.93 17.71
C ALA A 148 0.95 7.00 16.64
N ASN A 149 1.82 7.14 15.64
CA ASN A 149 1.61 8.09 14.56
C ASN A 149 0.85 7.51 13.36
N LEU A 150 0.67 6.19 13.32
CA LEU A 150 -0.01 5.51 12.21
C LEU A 150 -1.52 5.45 12.42
N TYR A 151 -1.97 5.50 13.68
CA TYR A 151 -3.39 5.42 14.04
C TYR A 151 -3.94 6.80 14.44
N SER A 152 -5.24 6.97 14.32
CA SER A 152 -5.93 8.13 14.91
C SER A 152 -5.80 8.11 16.44
N VAL A 153 -5.81 9.27 17.07
CA VAL A 153 -5.69 9.37 18.56
C VAL A 153 -6.87 8.68 19.24
N ASP A 154 -8.06 8.90 18.73
CA ASP A 154 -9.28 8.31 19.29
C ASP A 154 -9.25 6.79 19.21
N PHE A 155 -8.76 6.23 18.11
CA PHE A 155 -8.61 4.79 17.96
C PHE A 155 -7.57 4.21 18.92
N LEU A 156 -6.42 4.87 19.08
CA LEU A 156 -5.39 4.47 20.05
C LEU A 156 -5.92 4.39 21.47
N LEU A 157 -6.77 5.34 21.87
CA LEU A 157 -7.36 5.38 23.19
C LEU A 157 -8.48 4.34 23.37
N ALA A 158 -9.32 4.16 22.36
CA ALA A 158 -10.48 3.28 22.44
C ALA A 158 -10.17 1.80 22.15
N LYS A 159 -9.09 1.50 21.42
CA LYS A 159 -8.78 0.18 20.87
C LYS A 159 -7.30 -0.22 21.09
N ALA A 160 -6.77 0.04 22.28
CA ALA A 160 -5.38 -0.25 22.61
C ALA A 160 -4.99 -1.72 22.36
N ASP A 161 -5.90 -2.67 22.69
CA ASP A 161 -5.66 -4.09 22.47
C ASP A 161 -5.57 -4.44 20.98
N TRP A 162 -6.40 -3.81 20.14
CA TRP A 162 -6.36 -3.97 18.69
C TRP A 162 -5.02 -3.49 18.11
N VAL A 163 -4.54 -2.34 18.57
CA VAL A 163 -3.23 -1.80 18.15
C VAL A 163 -2.08 -2.67 18.66
N ALA A 164 -2.20 -3.23 19.86
CA ALA A 164 -1.23 -4.17 20.40
C ALA A 164 -1.18 -5.47 19.58
N GLU A 165 -2.32 -5.98 19.14
CA GLU A 165 -2.42 -7.13 18.24
C GLU A 165 -1.76 -6.83 16.88
N ASP A 166 -2.08 -5.71 16.24
CA ASP A 166 -1.43 -5.27 15.00
C ASP A 166 0.08 -5.19 15.16
N ALA A 167 0.56 -4.71 16.32
CA ALA A 167 1.99 -4.59 16.59
C ALA A 167 2.74 -5.94 16.55
N THR A 168 2.05 -7.05 16.81
CA THR A 168 2.65 -8.40 16.77
C THR A 168 2.94 -8.86 15.34
N HIS A 169 2.22 -8.32 14.36
CA HIS A 169 2.37 -8.64 12.94
C HIS A 169 3.44 -7.80 12.23
N PHE A 170 3.95 -6.72 12.87
CA PHE A 170 4.98 -5.89 12.26
C PHE A 170 6.35 -6.58 12.29
N GLY A 171 6.87 -6.91 11.11
CA GLY A 171 8.18 -7.53 10.95
C GLY A 171 9.36 -6.60 11.30
N LYS A 172 10.51 -7.21 11.55
CA LYS A 172 11.77 -6.50 11.69
C LYS A 172 12.42 -6.35 10.33
N MET A 173 12.97 -5.16 10.04
CA MET A 173 13.74 -4.89 8.83
C MET A 173 15.13 -4.37 9.18
N PRO A 174 16.16 -4.71 8.40
CA PRO A 174 17.48 -4.10 8.55
C PRO A 174 17.45 -2.62 8.16
N LEU A 175 18.27 -1.80 8.83
CA LEU A 175 18.25 -0.34 8.65
C LEU A 175 18.50 0.09 7.20
N HIS A 176 19.40 -0.59 6.48
CA HIS A 176 19.64 -0.26 5.08
C HIS A 176 18.37 -0.42 4.24
N ALA A 177 17.57 -1.48 4.44
CA ALA A 177 16.35 -1.70 3.68
C ALA A 177 15.28 -0.64 4.00
N ILE A 178 15.14 -0.24 5.28
CA ILE A 178 14.29 0.89 5.69
C ILE A 178 14.72 2.15 4.94
N HIS A 179 16.02 2.44 4.92
CA HIS A 179 16.58 3.61 4.23
C HIS A 179 16.33 3.56 2.71
N ARG A 180 16.46 2.39 2.08
CA ARG A 180 16.20 2.23 0.63
C ARG A 180 14.73 2.44 0.28
N GLN A 181 13.80 1.90 1.07
CA GLN A 181 12.37 2.20 0.89
C GLN A 181 12.06 3.68 1.16
N ASP A 182 12.71 4.30 2.14
CA ASP A 182 12.56 5.73 2.41
C ASP A 182 13.04 6.60 1.24
N GLN A 183 14.15 6.24 0.61
CA GLN A 183 14.62 6.88 -0.62
C GLN A 183 13.58 6.78 -1.75
N ALA A 184 12.96 5.60 -1.93
CA ALA A 184 11.91 5.42 -2.94
C ALA A 184 10.72 6.36 -2.69
N VAL A 185 10.27 6.49 -1.42
CA VAL A 185 9.20 7.43 -1.04
C VAL A 185 9.59 8.89 -1.32
N ARG A 186 10.80 9.30 -0.93
CA ARG A 186 11.27 10.69 -1.09
C ARG A 186 11.42 11.14 -2.53
N HIS A 187 11.76 10.21 -3.43
CA HIS A 187 11.99 10.52 -4.85
C HIS A 187 10.77 10.20 -5.72
N HIS A 188 9.66 9.75 -5.10
CA HIS A 188 8.44 9.50 -5.84
C HIS A 188 7.81 10.81 -6.31
N ASP A 189 7.55 10.95 -7.62
CA ASP A 189 6.82 12.07 -8.19
C ASP A 189 6.03 11.63 -9.43
N THR A 190 4.74 11.42 -9.25
CA THR A 190 3.78 11.16 -10.31
C THR A 190 2.78 12.31 -10.49
N CYS A 191 2.84 13.37 -9.64
CA CYS A 191 1.88 14.46 -9.67
C CYS A 191 1.72 15.07 -11.08
N PRO A 192 2.78 15.34 -11.86
CA PRO A 192 2.62 15.88 -13.22
C PRO A 192 2.02 14.89 -14.23
N ARG A 193 1.93 13.61 -13.87
CA ARG A 193 1.51 12.51 -14.76
C ARG A 193 0.16 11.89 -14.39
N LEU A 194 -0.49 12.33 -13.31
CA LEU A 194 -1.75 11.76 -12.81
C LEU A 194 -2.84 11.70 -13.88
N GLY A 195 -2.93 12.73 -14.73
CA GLY A 195 -3.89 12.77 -15.84
C GLY A 195 -3.70 11.70 -16.92
N ALA A 196 -2.60 10.92 -16.88
CA ALA A 196 -2.37 9.77 -17.76
C ALA A 196 -2.88 8.44 -17.17
N ILE A 197 -3.26 8.39 -15.90
CA ILE A 197 -3.87 7.21 -15.28
C ILE A 197 -5.27 7.03 -15.85
N ARG A 198 -5.54 5.88 -16.49
CA ARG A 198 -6.79 5.58 -17.21
C ARG A 198 -7.71 4.56 -16.52
N PRO A 199 -7.18 3.52 -15.83
CA PRO A 199 -8.04 2.57 -15.12
C PRO A 199 -8.94 3.26 -14.11
N PRO A 200 -10.12 2.70 -13.77
CA PRO A 200 -10.94 3.18 -12.66
C PRO A 200 -10.13 3.25 -11.35
N VAL A 201 -10.28 4.34 -10.59
CA VAL A 201 -9.53 4.57 -9.35
C VAL A 201 -10.48 4.88 -8.19
N LEU A 202 -10.28 4.17 -7.07
CA LEU A 202 -10.84 4.49 -5.77
C LEU A 202 -9.71 5.00 -4.86
N ILE A 203 -9.88 6.16 -4.26
CA ILE A 203 -8.96 6.73 -3.27
C ILE A 203 -9.59 6.58 -1.90
N LEU A 204 -8.89 5.92 -0.97
CA LEU A 204 -9.31 5.75 0.42
C LEU A 204 -8.36 6.52 1.34
N HIS A 205 -8.89 7.39 2.18
CA HIS A 205 -8.03 8.19 3.07
C HIS A 205 -8.65 8.40 4.45
N GLY A 206 -7.83 8.27 5.50
CA GLY A 206 -8.25 8.58 6.86
C GLY A 206 -8.20 10.09 7.11
N ARG A 207 -9.30 10.68 7.64
CA ARG A 207 -9.34 12.12 7.92
C ARG A 207 -8.30 12.56 8.95
N GLN A 208 -7.96 11.67 9.90
CA GLN A 208 -6.98 11.93 10.96
C GLN A 208 -5.58 11.40 10.62
N ASP A 209 -5.30 11.13 9.34
CA ASP A 209 -3.96 10.70 8.91
C ASP A 209 -2.94 11.82 9.15
N ARG A 210 -2.01 11.57 10.08
CA ARG A 210 -0.94 12.48 10.46
C ARG A 210 0.36 12.24 9.69
N MET A 211 0.41 11.13 8.93
CA MET A 211 1.57 10.78 8.09
C MET A 211 1.44 11.38 6.70
N VAL A 212 0.25 11.24 6.11
CA VAL A 212 -0.12 11.78 4.81
C VAL A 212 -1.39 12.61 5.02
N PRO A 213 -1.29 13.94 5.03
CA PRO A 213 -2.46 14.80 5.23
C PRO A 213 -3.52 14.64 4.12
N ILE A 214 -4.78 14.90 4.46
CA ILE A 214 -5.94 14.68 3.60
C ILE A 214 -5.86 15.44 2.26
N ASP A 215 -5.25 16.62 2.23
CA ASP A 215 -5.03 17.41 1.02
C ASP A 215 -4.28 16.64 -0.08
N ARG A 216 -3.54 15.59 0.29
CA ARG A 216 -2.85 14.69 -0.65
C ARG A 216 -3.80 13.75 -1.38
N ALA A 217 -4.81 13.26 -0.69
CA ALA A 217 -5.87 12.48 -1.32
C ALA A 217 -6.73 13.37 -2.24
N GLU A 218 -7.02 14.59 -1.81
CA GLU A 218 -7.73 15.59 -2.62
C GLU A 218 -6.92 15.94 -3.89
N GLN A 219 -5.58 16.07 -3.77
CA GLN A 219 -4.69 16.29 -4.91
C GLN A 219 -4.70 15.11 -5.90
N LEU A 220 -4.67 13.87 -5.41
CA LEU A 220 -4.83 12.68 -6.26
C LEU A 220 -6.16 12.68 -6.98
N HIS A 221 -7.25 12.94 -6.26
CA HIS A 221 -8.60 12.98 -6.81
C HIS A 221 -8.75 14.06 -7.89
N ALA A 222 -8.23 15.25 -7.64
CA ALA A 222 -8.24 16.34 -8.63
C ALA A 222 -7.39 16.03 -9.87
N GLY A 223 -6.31 15.26 -9.70
CA GLY A 223 -5.39 14.91 -10.79
C GLY A 223 -5.79 13.69 -11.62
N ILE A 224 -6.61 12.78 -11.07
CA ILE A 224 -7.04 11.53 -11.72
C ILE A 224 -8.51 11.65 -12.12
N ALA A 225 -8.76 11.88 -13.40
CA ALA A 225 -10.12 12.06 -13.91
C ALA A 225 -10.98 10.81 -13.66
N GLY A 226 -12.20 11.01 -13.13
CA GLY A 226 -13.17 9.94 -12.88
C GLY A 226 -12.80 9.04 -11.68
N SER A 227 -11.84 9.44 -10.86
CA SER A 227 -11.59 8.74 -9.60
C SER A 227 -12.71 8.99 -8.59
N ASP A 228 -12.92 8.01 -7.70
CA ASP A 228 -13.77 8.17 -6.51
C ASP A 228 -12.87 8.49 -5.29
N LEU A 229 -13.29 9.40 -4.43
CA LEU A 229 -12.61 9.69 -3.15
C LEU A 229 -13.55 9.37 -1.99
N VAL A 230 -13.12 8.46 -1.11
CA VAL A 230 -13.81 8.15 0.15
C VAL A 230 -12.89 8.52 1.32
N VAL A 231 -13.37 9.45 2.14
CA VAL A 231 -12.69 9.89 3.36
C VAL A 231 -13.30 9.19 4.57
N LEU A 232 -12.49 8.43 5.29
CA LEU A 232 -12.90 7.66 6.45
C LEU A 232 -12.73 8.51 7.72
N ASP A 233 -13.84 8.96 8.30
CA ASP A 233 -13.84 9.70 9.55
C ASP A 233 -13.37 8.82 10.71
N GLY A 234 -12.55 9.39 11.60
CA GLY A 234 -11.98 8.69 12.75
C GLY A 234 -10.87 7.69 12.40
N ALA A 235 -10.38 7.67 11.15
CA ALA A 235 -9.26 6.85 10.73
C ALA A 235 -7.99 7.68 10.54
N GLY A 236 -6.83 7.10 10.89
CA GLY A 236 -5.49 7.60 10.62
C GLY A 236 -4.87 6.94 9.38
N HIS A 237 -3.54 6.77 9.43
CA HIS A 237 -2.77 6.20 8.31
C HIS A 237 -3.01 4.70 8.11
N GLN A 238 -3.31 3.95 9.18
CA GLN A 238 -3.62 2.51 9.14
C GLN A 238 -5.13 2.28 8.93
N LEU A 239 -5.72 3.00 7.99
CA LEU A 239 -7.16 2.95 7.71
C LEU A 239 -7.70 1.52 7.48
N GLN A 240 -6.87 0.64 6.86
CA GLN A 240 -7.25 -0.75 6.59
C GLN A 240 -7.32 -1.61 7.86
N SER A 241 -6.69 -1.16 8.95
CA SER A 241 -6.83 -1.77 10.27
C SER A 241 -7.91 -1.07 11.09
N GLU A 242 -7.87 0.27 11.19
CA GLU A 242 -8.80 1.05 12.00
C GLU A 242 -10.27 0.90 11.54
N ARG A 243 -10.50 0.74 10.25
CA ARG A 243 -11.80 0.59 9.60
C ARG A 243 -11.85 -0.69 8.74
N ALA A 244 -11.31 -1.79 9.25
CA ALA A 244 -11.11 -3.01 8.48
C ALA A 244 -12.38 -3.50 7.77
N GLU A 245 -13.50 -3.55 8.46
CA GLU A 245 -14.79 -3.98 7.88
C GLU A 245 -15.25 -3.03 6.76
N GLU A 246 -15.17 -1.73 7.01
CA GLU A 246 -15.58 -0.70 6.06
C GLU A 246 -14.67 -0.69 4.83
N VAL A 247 -13.36 -0.79 5.01
CA VAL A 247 -12.39 -0.88 3.91
C VAL A 247 -12.62 -2.14 3.09
N ASN A 248 -12.81 -3.30 3.71
CA ASN A 248 -13.08 -4.55 3.01
C ASN A 248 -14.38 -4.46 2.19
N ARG A 249 -15.44 -3.85 2.73
CA ARG A 249 -16.70 -3.60 2.01
C ARG A 249 -16.47 -2.68 0.81
N LEU A 250 -15.82 -1.54 0.99
CA LEU A 250 -15.56 -0.57 -0.07
C LEU A 250 -14.71 -1.18 -1.21
N VAL A 251 -13.68 -1.96 -0.86
CA VAL A 251 -12.86 -2.69 -1.83
C VAL A 251 -13.72 -3.67 -2.62
N THR A 252 -14.55 -4.47 -1.94
CA THR A 252 -15.42 -5.46 -2.57
C THR A 252 -16.43 -4.80 -3.51
N GLU A 253 -17.12 -3.76 -3.06
CA GLU A 253 -18.11 -3.02 -3.85
C GLU A 253 -17.48 -2.39 -5.10
N PHE A 254 -16.30 -1.76 -4.93
CA PHE A 254 -15.60 -1.14 -6.05
C PHE A 254 -15.15 -2.15 -7.10
N VAL A 255 -14.48 -3.23 -6.69
CA VAL A 255 -14.01 -4.29 -7.60
C VAL A 255 -15.19 -4.92 -8.33
N THR A 256 -16.26 -5.28 -7.62
CA THR A 256 -17.48 -5.87 -8.21
C THR A 256 -18.13 -4.93 -9.21
N ARG A 257 -18.21 -3.64 -8.90
CA ARG A 257 -18.77 -2.63 -9.82
C ARG A 257 -17.95 -2.51 -11.10
N VAL A 258 -16.61 -2.51 -10.98
CA VAL A 258 -15.71 -2.42 -12.15
C VAL A 258 -15.84 -3.67 -13.02
N GLU A 259 -15.90 -4.87 -12.44
CA GLU A 259 -16.06 -6.11 -13.21
C GLU A 259 -17.44 -6.19 -13.90
N ALA A 260 -18.50 -5.68 -13.27
CA ALA A 260 -19.83 -5.65 -13.88
C ALA A 260 -19.94 -4.68 -15.09
N GLY A 261 -19.02 -3.73 -15.21
CA GLY A 261 -18.95 -2.77 -16.32
C GLY A 261 -17.99 -3.16 -17.44
N ARG A 262 -17.29 -4.30 -17.30
CA ARG A 262 -16.33 -4.84 -18.30
C ARG A 262 -17.03 -5.80 -19.26
#